data_a3ce333854215ed35bb5d571fea5c2b4
#
_entry.id   a3ce333854215ed35bb5d571fea5c2b4
#
_cell.length_a   1.000
_cell.length_b   1.000
_cell.length_c   1.000
_cell.angle_alpha   90.00
_cell.angle_beta   90.00
_cell.angle_gamma   90.00
#
_symmetry.space_group_name_H-M   'P 1'
#
loop_
_entity.id
_entity.type
_entity.pdbx_description
1 polymer ?
#
loop_
_entity_poly.entity_id
_entity_poly.type
_entity_poly.pdbx_seq_one_letter_code
_entity_poly.pdbx_strand_id
1 'polypeptide(L)'
;ATTEIYPLSLPDALPIYIGKVLLMKGVERGSGTTIDRGSISETILGENAFVDNLVQIGHNVRIGKNCMIVSQVGISGSTVIGDNVVIGGQAGISGHLKIGNNVKIGGNSGVIKDIPDNKKVMGYPSMDFKKFVKNWRSNGQQ
;
A
#
# COMPACT_ATOMS: atom_id res chain seq x y z
N ALA A 1 -6.08 -21.59 -7.88
CA ALA A 1 -5.28 -21.95 -9.03
C ALA A 1 -3.87 -21.44 -8.83
N THR A 2 -2.93 -22.32 -8.70
CA THR A 2 -1.49 -22.02 -8.68
C THR A 2 -1.07 -21.79 -10.12
N THR A 3 -0.79 -20.56 -10.49
CA THR A 3 -0.09 -20.30 -11.74
C THR A 3 1.37 -20.60 -11.47
N GLU A 4 1.83 -21.75 -11.92
CA GLU A 4 3.25 -22.08 -11.91
C GLU A 4 3.95 -21.26 -12.97
N ILE A 5 4.75 -20.30 -12.55
CA ILE A 5 5.71 -19.64 -13.42
C ILE A 5 7.00 -20.45 -13.33
N TYR A 6 7.34 -21.14 -14.42
CA TYR A 6 8.49 -22.00 -14.47
C TYR A 6 9.81 -21.24 -14.43
N PRO A 7 10.79 -21.80 -13.74
CA PRO A 7 12.06 -21.16 -13.56
C PRO A 7 12.87 -21.22 -14.84
N LEU A 8 13.33 -20.09 -15.27
CA LEU A 8 14.66 -20.04 -15.84
C LEU A 8 15.60 -20.60 -14.78
N SER A 9 16.30 -21.66 -15.11
CA SER A 9 17.23 -22.39 -14.25
C SER A 9 17.96 -21.48 -13.24
N LEU A 10 17.37 -21.28 -12.09
CA LEU A 10 17.99 -20.63 -10.94
C LEU A 10 18.35 -21.72 -9.94
N PRO A 11 19.58 -21.72 -9.43
CA PRO A 11 19.97 -22.68 -8.42
C PRO A 11 19.18 -22.42 -7.14
N ASP A 12 18.49 -23.44 -6.70
CA ASP A 12 18.18 -23.85 -5.31
C ASP A 12 17.58 -22.89 -4.29
N ALA A 13 16.99 -21.76 -4.66
CA ALA A 13 16.27 -20.94 -3.66
C ALA A 13 15.15 -20.12 -4.28
N LEU A 14 14.07 -20.76 -4.71
CA LEU A 14 12.79 -20.06 -4.82
C LEU A 14 12.36 -19.68 -3.41
N PRO A 15 12.02 -18.40 -3.14
CA PRO A 15 11.51 -18.03 -1.82
C PRO A 15 10.24 -18.86 -1.56
N ILE A 16 10.30 -19.72 -0.56
CA ILE A 16 9.15 -20.51 -0.14
C ILE A 16 8.18 -19.57 0.58
N TYR A 17 7.11 -19.18 -0.08
CA TYR A 17 6.03 -18.43 0.51
C TYR A 17 5.10 -19.40 1.27
N ILE A 18 5.28 -19.51 2.57
CA ILE A 18 4.47 -20.36 3.46
C ILE A 18 3.50 -19.56 4.33
N GLY A 19 3.64 -18.23 4.31
CA GLY A 19 2.76 -17.32 5.05
C GLY A 19 1.33 -17.34 4.50
N LYS A 20 0.45 -16.64 5.21
CA LYS A 20 -0.98 -16.56 4.92
C LYS A 20 -1.41 -15.12 4.64
N VAL A 21 -2.64 -14.96 4.18
CA VAL A 21 -3.36 -13.69 4.18
C VAL A 21 -4.40 -13.76 5.29
N LEU A 22 -4.36 -12.80 6.21
CA LEU A 22 -5.32 -12.65 7.29
C LEU A 22 -6.18 -11.41 7.04
N LEU A 23 -7.47 -11.63 6.84
CA LEU A 23 -8.48 -10.58 6.77
C LEU A 23 -9.22 -10.53 8.11
N MET A 24 -9.09 -9.42 8.82
CA MET A 24 -9.73 -9.25 10.11
C MET A 24 -11.22 -8.92 9.95
N LYS A 25 -11.96 -8.84 11.05
CA LYS A 25 -13.39 -8.58 11.05
C LYS A 25 -13.73 -7.29 10.31
N GLY A 26 -14.77 -7.32 9.48
CA GLY A 26 -15.28 -6.15 8.77
C GLY A 26 -14.42 -5.66 7.60
N VAL A 27 -13.44 -6.43 7.15
CA VAL A 27 -12.67 -6.10 5.94
C VAL A 27 -13.57 -6.22 4.71
N GLU A 28 -13.61 -5.16 3.91
CA GLU A 28 -14.26 -5.14 2.62
C GLU A 28 -13.23 -5.08 1.49
N ARG A 29 -13.46 -5.83 0.41
CA ARG A 29 -12.53 -5.93 -0.71
C ARG A 29 -13.27 -5.82 -2.04
N GLY A 30 -12.83 -4.87 -2.87
CA GLY A 30 -13.35 -4.64 -4.21
C GLY A 30 -12.91 -5.69 -5.24
N SER A 31 -13.53 -5.61 -6.41
CA SER A 31 -13.28 -6.53 -7.52
C SER A 31 -11.87 -6.36 -8.09
N GLY A 32 -11.25 -7.47 -8.50
CA GLY A 32 -9.92 -7.46 -9.11
C GLY A 32 -8.77 -7.08 -8.16
N THR A 33 -9.05 -6.90 -6.88
CA THR A 33 -8.00 -6.67 -5.87
C THR A 33 -7.26 -7.96 -5.58
N THR A 34 -5.95 -7.88 -5.61
CA THR A 34 -5.03 -8.99 -5.36
C THR A 34 -4.22 -8.75 -4.10
N ILE A 35 -4.06 -9.80 -3.31
CA ILE A 35 -3.35 -9.76 -2.03
C ILE A 35 -2.39 -10.94 -1.99
N ASP A 36 -1.10 -10.65 -1.98
CA ASP A 36 -0.07 -11.67 -1.94
C ASP A 36 0.04 -12.24 -0.52
N ARG A 37 0.25 -13.55 -0.43
CA ARG A 37 0.58 -14.18 0.86
C ARG A 37 1.93 -13.69 1.36
N GLY A 38 2.12 -13.72 2.65
CA GLY A 38 3.44 -13.45 3.22
C GLY A 38 4.45 -14.56 2.89
N SER A 39 5.73 -14.24 2.97
CA SER A 39 6.81 -15.23 2.79
C SER A 39 6.82 -16.24 3.96
N ILE A 40 7.25 -15.84 5.12
CA ILE A 40 7.22 -16.63 6.36
C ILE A 40 6.10 -16.14 7.28
N SER A 41 5.97 -14.84 7.46
CA SER A 41 4.90 -14.20 8.23
C SER A 41 3.70 -13.87 7.35
N GLU A 42 2.61 -13.40 7.94
CA GLU A 42 1.36 -13.12 7.26
C GLU A 42 1.35 -11.73 6.57
N THR A 43 0.52 -11.61 5.53
CA THR A 43 -0.04 -10.34 5.05
C THR A 43 -1.33 -10.10 5.79
N ILE A 44 -1.52 -8.93 6.43
CA ILE A 44 -2.63 -8.68 7.36
C ILE A 44 -3.39 -7.42 6.95
N LEU A 45 -4.72 -7.53 6.85
CA LEU A 45 -5.62 -6.40 6.76
C LEU A 45 -6.40 -6.28 8.08
N GLY A 46 -6.22 -5.15 8.75
CA GLY A 46 -6.82 -4.85 10.05
C GLY A 46 -8.34 -4.67 9.99
N GLU A 47 -8.96 -4.62 11.16
CA GLU A 47 -10.43 -4.52 11.29
C GLU A 47 -11.00 -3.33 10.53
N ASN A 48 -12.12 -3.55 9.85
CA ASN A 48 -12.85 -2.54 9.07
C ASN A 48 -12.00 -1.84 7.99
N ALA A 49 -10.93 -2.47 7.51
CA ALA A 49 -10.21 -1.94 6.37
C ALA A 49 -11.07 -2.09 5.10
N PHE A 50 -11.21 -0.99 4.38
CA PHE A 50 -11.86 -0.94 3.08
C PHE A 50 -10.81 -0.87 1.97
N VAL A 51 -10.82 -1.84 1.08
CA VAL A 51 -9.90 -1.91 -0.07
C VAL A 51 -10.74 -1.96 -1.34
N ASP A 52 -10.63 -0.92 -2.14
CA ASP A 52 -11.43 -0.74 -3.35
C ASP A 52 -10.93 -1.65 -4.50
N ASN A 53 -11.45 -1.44 -5.70
CA ASN A 53 -11.20 -2.27 -6.87
C ASN A 53 -9.76 -2.14 -7.39
N LEU A 54 -9.23 -3.23 -7.96
CA LEU A 54 -7.95 -3.26 -8.66
C LEU A 54 -6.75 -2.82 -7.80
N VAL A 55 -6.81 -2.99 -6.50
CA VAL A 55 -5.70 -2.72 -5.59
C VAL A 55 -4.73 -3.90 -5.58
N GLN A 56 -3.43 -3.63 -5.59
CA GLN A 56 -2.40 -4.64 -5.38
C GLN A 56 -1.77 -4.48 -3.99
N ILE A 57 -1.84 -5.52 -3.19
CA ILE A 57 -1.19 -5.59 -1.87
C ILE A 57 -0.10 -6.66 -1.92
N GLY A 58 1.14 -6.23 -1.79
CA GLY A 58 2.32 -7.09 -1.81
C GLY A 58 2.45 -7.96 -0.56
N HIS A 59 3.35 -8.92 -0.64
CA HIS A 59 3.61 -9.87 0.43
C HIS A 59 4.05 -9.19 1.74
N ASN A 60 3.65 -9.73 2.87
CA ASN A 60 4.02 -9.24 4.21
C ASN A 60 3.58 -7.81 4.53
N VAL A 61 2.68 -7.22 3.74
CA VAL A 61 2.08 -5.93 4.05
C VAL A 61 1.18 -6.07 5.27
N ARG A 62 1.24 -5.08 6.15
CA ARG A 62 0.36 -4.96 7.32
C ARG A 62 -0.43 -3.67 7.22
N ILE A 63 -1.74 -3.75 7.16
CA ILE A 63 -2.66 -2.61 7.12
C ILE A 63 -3.39 -2.57 8.46
N GLY A 64 -3.38 -1.41 9.11
CA GLY A 64 -4.06 -1.16 10.36
C GLY A 64 -5.59 -1.12 10.24
N LYS A 65 -6.25 -0.73 11.32
CA LYS A 65 -7.72 -0.67 11.41
C LYS A 65 -8.28 0.56 10.71
N ASN A 66 -9.53 0.45 10.24
CA ASN A 66 -10.31 1.55 9.67
C ASN A 66 -9.58 2.28 8.53
N CYS A 67 -8.73 1.59 7.77
CA CYS A 67 -8.04 2.15 6.63
C CYS A 67 -8.94 2.16 5.39
N MET A 68 -8.74 3.15 4.52
CA MET A 68 -9.41 3.26 3.22
C MET A 68 -8.35 3.29 2.13
N ILE A 69 -8.33 2.26 1.30
CA ILE A 69 -7.43 2.12 0.15
C ILE A 69 -8.26 2.24 -1.11
N VAL A 70 -8.13 3.34 -1.83
CA VAL A 70 -8.94 3.63 -3.02
C VAL A 70 -8.41 2.87 -4.24
N SER A 71 -9.21 2.82 -5.30
CA SER A 71 -8.95 2.00 -6.49
C SER A 71 -7.55 2.19 -7.09
N GLN A 72 -7.01 1.09 -7.61
CA GLN A 72 -5.73 1.05 -8.34
C GLN A 72 -4.50 1.45 -7.51
N VAL A 73 -4.59 1.44 -6.19
CA VAL A 73 -3.42 1.64 -5.33
C VAL A 73 -2.51 0.42 -5.39
N GLY A 74 -1.21 0.66 -5.45
CA GLY A 74 -0.19 -0.38 -5.35
C GLY A 74 0.61 -0.24 -4.05
N ILE A 75 0.65 -1.29 -3.24
CA ILE A 75 1.42 -1.33 -1.99
C ILE A 75 2.47 -2.44 -2.11
N SER A 76 3.72 -2.04 -2.16
CA SER A 76 4.83 -3.00 -2.27
C SER A 76 5.08 -3.74 -0.95
N GLY A 77 5.74 -4.88 -1.07
CA GLY A 77 5.91 -5.83 0.04
C GLY A 77 6.56 -5.26 1.29
N SER A 78 6.24 -5.86 2.43
CA SER A 78 6.78 -5.54 3.77
C SER A 78 6.50 -4.11 4.26
N THR A 79 5.56 -3.42 3.66
CA THR A 79 5.12 -2.09 4.10
C THR A 79 4.16 -2.23 5.28
N VAL A 80 4.33 -1.39 6.29
CA VAL A 80 3.47 -1.30 7.46
C VAL A 80 2.66 -0.01 7.40
N ILE A 81 1.34 -0.11 7.43
CA ILE A 81 0.40 1.00 7.41
C ILE A 81 -0.34 1.02 8.75
N GLY A 82 -0.31 2.16 9.42
CA GLY A 82 -0.99 2.37 10.69
C GLY A 82 -2.51 2.41 10.58
N ASP A 83 -3.16 2.83 11.64
CA ASP A 83 -4.62 2.92 11.74
C ASP A 83 -5.18 4.20 11.10
N ASN A 84 -6.41 4.16 10.62
CA ASN A 84 -7.16 5.29 10.06
C ASN A 84 -6.44 5.98 8.89
N VAL A 85 -5.69 5.24 8.11
CA VAL A 85 -4.97 5.75 6.93
C VAL A 85 -5.90 5.79 5.71
N VAL A 86 -5.81 6.86 4.94
CA VAL A 86 -6.52 7.02 3.67
C VAL A 86 -5.50 7.14 2.54
N ILE A 87 -5.58 6.25 1.55
CA ILE A 87 -4.71 6.26 0.38
C ILE A 87 -5.56 6.52 -0.85
N GLY A 88 -5.33 7.66 -1.50
CA GLY A 88 -6.03 8.06 -2.71
C GLY A 88 -5.70 7.17 -3.91
N GLY A 89 -6.64 7.11 -4.85
CA GLY A 89 -6.54 6.24 -6.02
C GLY A 89 -5.26 6.41 -6.83
N GLN A 90 -4.79 5.32 -7.41
CA GLN A 90 -3.57 5.27 -8.23
C GLN A 90 -2.28 5.67 -7.50
N ALA A 91 -2.28 5.76 -6.17
CA ALA A 91 -1.06 5.98 -5.41
C ALA A 91 -0.19 4.71 -5.39
N GLY A 92 1.11 4.91 -5.46
CA GLY A 92 2.12 3.85 -5.35
C GLY A 92 2.93 3.98 -4.06
N ILE A 93 3.06 2.90 -3.31
CA ILE A 93 3.81 2.86 -2.05
C ILE A 93 4.99 1.91 -2.22
N SER A 94 6.20 2.42 -2.06
CA SER A 94 7.42 1.60 -2.11
C SER A 94 7.48 0.60 -0.95
N GLY A 95 8.26 -0.47 -1.14
CA GLY A 95 8.39 -1.53 -0.15
C GLY A 95 9.14 -1.11 1.11
N HIS A 96 8.91 -1.89 2.19
CA HIS A 96 9.60 -1.74 3.48
C HIS A 96 9.40 -0.39 4.18
N LEU A 97 8.33 0.33 3.86
CA LEU A 97 8.03 1.62 4.47
C LEU A 97 7.14 1.49 5.71
N LYS A 98 7.20 2.51 6.57
CA LYS A 98 6.27 2.72 7.68
C LYS A 98 5.43 3.95 7.42
N ILE A 99 4.14 3.76 7.31
CA ILE A 99 3.14 4.82 7.20
C ILE A 99 2.43 4.92 8.55
N GLY A 100 2.52 6.06 9.19
CA GLY A 100 1.97 6.28 10.52
C GLY A 100 0.44 6.30 10.57
N ASN A 101 -0.10 6.48 11.76
CA ASN A 101 -1.55 6.56 11.98
C ASN A 101 -2.13 7.88 11.45
N ASN A 102 -3.40 7.86 11.06
CA ASN A 102 -4.16 9.04 10.60
C ASN A 102 -3.50 9.75 9.40
N VAL A 103 -2.70 9.07 8.61
CA VAL A 103 -2.05 9.62 7.41
C VAL A 103 -3.06 9.68 6.26
N LYS A 104 -2.99 10.77 5.47
CA LYS A 104 -3.74 10.90 4.23
C LYS A 104 -2.78 11.07 3.06
N ILE A 105 -2.86 10.16 2.10
CA ILE A 105 -2.04 10.17 0.88
C ILE A 105 -2.96 10.55 -0.28
N GLY A 106 -2.63 11.63 -0.99
CA GLY A 106 -3.39 12.08 -2.15
C GLY A 106 -3.31 11.09 -3.32
N GLY A 107 -4.29 11.14 -4.21
CA GLY A 107 -4.27 10.32 -5.42
C GLY A 107 -3.06 10.58 -6.32
N ASN A 108 -2.67 9.59 -7.12
CA ASN A 108 -1.49 9.64 -7.99
C ASN A 108 -0.16 9.98 -7.27
N SER A 109 -0.09 9.72 -5.97
CA SER A 109 1.13 9.97 -5.19
C SER A 109 2.11 8.81 -5.27
N GLY A 110 3.41 9.12 -5.32
CA GLY A 110 4.48 8.15 -5.19
C GLY A 110 5.18 8.27 -3.83
N VAL A 111 4.94 7.33 -2.94
CA VAL A 111 5.54 7.33 -1.60
C VAL A 111 6.81 6.49 -1.61
N ILE A 112 7.95 7.14 -1.36
CA ILE A 112 9.28 6.51 -1.40
C ILE A 112 10.02 6.55 -0.07
N LYS A 113 9.37 7.05 0.99
CA LYS A 113 9.93 7.15 2.34
C LYS A 113 8.83 7.06 3.39
N ASP A 114 9.22 6.77 4.62
CA ASP A 114 8.32 6.72 5.78
C ASP A 114 7.54 8.02 5.96
N ILE A 115 6.31 7.89 6.42
CA ILE A 115 5.44 9.03 6.72
C ILE A 115 5.04 8.94 8.19
N PRO A 116 5.39 9.94 9.02
CA PRO A 116 4.98 9.97 10.42
C PRO A 116 3.48 10.20 10.59
N ASP A 117 2.97 9.95 11.81
CA ASP A 117 1.56 10.10 12.15
C ASP A 117 0.99 11.47 11.79
N ASN A 118 -0.31 11.49 11.50
CA ASN A 118 -1.12 12.68 11.29
C ASN A 118 -0.67 13.58 10.12
N LYS A 119 0.04 13.03 9.15
CA LYS A 119 0.50 13.77 7.97
C LYS A 119 -0.48 13.65 6.79
N LYS A 120 -0.49 14.70 5.98
CA LYS A 120 -1.09 14.70 4.65
C LYS A 120 0.00 14.92 3.63
N VAL A 121 0.08 14.02 2.66
CA VAL A 121 1.11 14.08 1.60
C VAL A 121 0.48 13.94 0.23
N MET A 122 1.14 14.48 -0.78
CA MET A 122 0.72 14.38 -2.17
C MET A 122 1.93 14.55 -3.10
N GLY A 123 1.83 14.07 -4.33
CA GLY A 123 2.83 14.26 -5.39
C GLY A 123 3.75 13.07 -5.62
N TYR A 124 4.65 13.24 -6.59
CA TYR A 124 5.65 12.23 -6.94
C TYR A 124 7.04 12.89 -7.07
N PRO A 125 8.02 12.60 -6.20
CA PRO A 125 7.83 11.90 -4.92
C PRO A 125 6.87 12.64 -4.00
N SER A 126 6.18 11.91 -3.13
CA SER A 126 5.21 12.52 -2.23
C SER A 126 5.87 13.49 -1.26
N MET A 127 5.24 14.63 -1.05
CA MET A 127 5.69 15.67 -0.14
C MET A 127 4.53 16.14 0.74
N ASP A 128 4.82 16.96 1.74
CA ASP A 128 3.79 17.60 2.56
C ASP A 128 2.75 18.32 1.68
N PHE A 129 1.48 18.16 1.99
CA PHE A 129 0.39 18.68 1.17
C PHE A 129 0.45 20.20 0.95
N LYS A 130 0.77 20.98 2.00
CA LYS A 130 0.89 22.45 1.89
C LYS A 130 2.04 22.84 0.96
N LYS A 131 3.16 22.11 1.05
CA LYS A 131 4.31 22.28 0.16
C LYS A 131 3.96 21.96 -1.28
N PHE A 132 3.24 20.86 -1.50
CA PHE A 132 2.77 20.48 -2.84
C PHE A 132 1.90 21.58 -3.46
N VAL A 133 0.88 22.06 -2.76
CA VAL A 133 -0.02 23.12 -3.24
C VAL A 133 0.73 24.42 -3.53
N LYS A 134 1.68 24.78 -2.69
CA LYS A 134 2.52 25.97 -2.90
C LYS A 134 3.35 25.82 -4.19
N ASN A 135 4.03 24.68 -4.36
CA ASN A 135 4.86 24.42 -5.54
C ASN A 135 4.01 24.40 -6.83
N TRP A 136 2.82 23.80 -6.77
CA TRP A 136 1.92 23.71 -7.92
C TRP A 136 1.42 25.09 -8.36
N ARG A 137 1.05 25.97 -7.42
CA ARG A 137 0.63 27.34 -7.71
C ARG A 137 1.74 28.20 -8.28
N SER A 138 2.97 28.06 -7.80
CA SER A 138 4.13 28.80 -8.32
C SER A 138 4.54 28.35 -9.72
N ASN A 139 4.34 27.09 -10.08
CA ASN A 139 4.64 26.57 -11.42
C ASN A 139 3.51 26.79 -12.43
N GLY A 140 2.29 27.07 -11.98
CA GLY A 140 1.12 27.31 -12.85
C GLY A 140 0.94 28.77 -13.27
N GLN A 141 1.87 29.67 -12.94
CA GLN A 141 1.86 31.08 -13.32
C GLN A 141 2.87 31.44 -14.43
N GLN A 142 3.33 30.41 -15.18
CA GLN A 142 4.15 30.61 -16.38
C GLN A 142 3.33 30.41 -17.64
#